data_f88fb4ec1e23ad71ad1408f68d05cf1a
#
_entry.id   f88fb4ec1e23ad71ad1408f68d05cf1a
#
_cell.length_a   1.000
_cell.length_b   1.000
_cell.length_c   1.000
_cell.angle_alpha   90.00
_cell.angle_beta   90.00
_cell.angle_gamma   90.00
#
_symmetry.space_group_name_H-M   'P 1'
#
loop_
_entity.id
_entity.type
_entity.pdbx_description
1 polymer ?
#
loop_
_entity_poly.entity_id
_entity_poly.type
_entity_poly.pdbx_seq_one_letter_code
_entity_poly.pdbx_strand_id
1 'polypeptide(L)'
;TLIIILLVLVAIGIIWVGIRGVVESGSESISVTTECLKIDVRASAVVCSTGNTSNCSVTLTRTAAGGVIGGVKLVFYNDTGGGNGGVKSLQVNVAPLVSVTNTSILTGVTNPKKVDVTAFLLVDGLEQICGQTTQAGIA
;
A
#
# COMPACT_ATOMS: atom_id res chain seq x y z
N THR A 1 -46.46 25.88 -21.48
CA THR A 1 -46.37 25.43 -20.03
C THR A 1 -45.94 23.97 -19.96
N LEU A 2 -46.55 23.08 -20.75
CA LEU A 2 -46.24 21.66 -20.75
C LEU A 2 -44.79 21.38 -21.23
N ILE A 3 -44.34 22.10 -22.23
CA ILE A 3 -42.96 21.98 -22.76
C ILE A 3 -41.93 22.41 -21.73
N ILE A 4 -42.20 23.46 -20.96
CA ILE A 4 -41.31 23.96 -19.91
C ILE A 4 -41.17 22.94 -18.80
N ILE A 5 -42.27 22.31 -18.39
CA ILE A 5 -42.25 21.27 -17.36
C ILE A 5 -41.44 20.06 -17.83
N LEU A 6 -41.60 19.65 -19.05
CA LEU A 6 -40.86 18.54 -19.63
C LEU A 6 -39.34 18.83 -19.68
N LEU A 7 -38.94 20.03 -20.10
CA LEU A 7 -37.54 20.45 -20.10
C LEU A 7 -36.90 20.43 -18.73
N VAL A 8 -37.64 20.89 -17.72
CA VAL A 8 -37.17 20.90 -16.33
C VAL A 8 -36.95 19.47 -15.82
N LEU A 9 -37.86 18.55 -16.11
CA LEU A 9 -37.72 17.16 -15.69
C LEU A 9 -36.52 16.47 -16.35
N VAL A 10 -36.27 16.73 -17.63
CA VAL A 10 -35.12 16.21 -18.36
C VAL A 10 -33.82 16.77 -17.76
N ALA A 11 -33.76 18.07 -17.45
CA ALA A 11 -32.60 18.70 -16.86
C ALA A 11 -32.26 18.10 -15.46
N ILE A 12 -33.26 17.87 -14.63
CA ILE A 12 -33.09 17.24 -13.31
C ILE A 12 -32.56 15.82 -13.48
N GLY A 13 -33.07 15.04 -14.44
CA GLY A 13 -32.61 13.69 -14.71
C GLY A 13 -31.13 13.62 -15.11
N ILE A 14 -30.70 14.53 -15.97
CA ILE A 14 -29.28 14.61 -16.41
C ILE A 14 -28.37 14.95 -15.22
N ILE A 15 -28.74 15.91 -14.41
CA ILE A 15 -27.98 16.30 -13.22
C ILE A 15 -27.85 15.15 -12.24
N TRP A 16 -28.94 14.42 -12.01
CA TRP A 16 -28.96 13.28 -11.09
C TRP A 16 -27.98 12.17 -11.52
N VAL A 17 -27.95 11.82 -12.80
CA VAL A 17 -27.03 10.82 -13.35
C VAL A 17 -25.57 11.28 -13.17
N GLY A 18 -25.28 12.55 -13.42
CA GLY A 18 -23.95 13.11 -13.24
C GLY A 18 -23.46 13.08 -11.80
N ILE A 19 -24.32 13.50 -10.86
CA ILE A 19 -24.01 13.48 -9.43
C ILE A 19 -23.76 12.07 -8.92
N ARG A 20 -24.55 11.11 -9.37
CA ARG A 20 -24.44 9.72 -8.95
C ARG A 20 -23.07 9.13 -9.31
N GLY A 21 -22.58 9.36 -10.51
CA GLY A 21 -21.26 8.91 -10.93
C GLY A 21 -20.12 9.49 -10.07
N VAL A 22 -20.18 10.78 -9.73
CA VAL A 22 -19.18 11.43 -8.89
C VAL A 22 -19.21 10.91 -7.46
N VAL A 23 -20.38 10.68 -6.89
CA VAL A 23 -20.53 10.15 -5.53
C VAL A 23 -19.98 8.72 -5.43
N GLU A 24 -20.24 7.87 -6.40
CA GLU A 24 -19.72 6.50 -6.41
C GLU A 24 -18.18 6.49 -6.46
N SER A 25 -17.57 7.26 -7.35
CA SER A 25 -16.11 7.38 -7.45
C SER A 25 -15.49 7.96 -6.17
N GLY A 26 -16.09 8.98 -5.57
CA GLY A 26 -15.62 9.58 -4.32
C GLY A 26 -15.71 8.62 -3.15
N SER A 27 -16.75 7.81 -3.08
CA SER A 27 -16.95 6.78 -2.05
C SER A 27 -15.88 5.71 -2.06
N GLU A 28 -15.50 5.22 -3.22
CA GLU A 28 -14.43 4.22 -3.36
C GLU A 28 -13.08 4.77 -2.89
N SER A 29 -12.71 5.98 -3.28
CA SER A 29 -11.47 6.63 -2.84
C SER A 29 -11.41 6.82 -1.32
N ILE A 30 -12.51 7.23 -0.69
CA ILE A 30 -12.60 7.40 0.76
C ILE A 30 -12.46 6.05 1.47
N SER A 31 -13.08 5.00 0.96
CA SER A 31 -12.99 3.66 1.51
C SER A 31 -11.55 3.13 1.52
N VAL A 32 -10.84 3.25 0.41
CA VAL A 32 -9.41 2.86 0.30
C VAL A 32 -8.55 3.63 1.29
N THR A 33 -8.71 4.95 1.38
CA THR A 33 -7.97 5.80 2.31
C THR A 33 -8.24 5.40 3.77
N THR A 34 -9.48 5.11 4.12
CA THR A 34 -9.87 4.68 5.47
C THR A 34 -9.25 3.34 5.83
N GLU A 35 -9.26 2.37 4.93
CA GLU A 35 -8.61 1.09 5.14
C GLU A 35 -7.10 1.23 5.30
N CYS A 36 -6.45 2.05 4.48
CA CYS A 36 -5.02 2.33 4.60
C CYS A 36 -4.65 2.94 5.96
N LEU A 37 -5.48 3.79 6.54
CA LEU A 37 -5.23 4.40 7.85
C LEU A 37 -5.27 3.37 8.99
N LYS A 38 -6.02 2.30 8.84
CA LYS A 38 -6.13 1.24 9.83
C LYS A 38 -4.98 0.22 9.73
N ILE A 39 -4.36 0.11 8.57
CA ILE A 39 -3.33 -0.88 8.30
C ILE A 39 -1.97 -0.33 8.71
N ASP A 40 -1.32 -1.00 9.65
CA ASP A 40 0.04 -0.70 10.07
C ASP A 40 0.86 -1.99 10.02
N VAL A 41 1.69 -2.11 8.99
CA VAL A 41 2.60 -3.24 8.80
C VAL A 41 4.01 -2.76 9.06
N ARG A 42 4.71 -3.46 9.94
CA ARG A 42 6.08 -3.11 10.33
C ARG A 42 7.01 -4.30 10.12
N ALA A 43 8.25 -4.02 9.79
CA ALA A 43 9.31 -5.01 9.85
C ALA A 43 9.75 -5.14 11.30
N SER A 44 9.55 -6.32 11.89
CA SER A 44 9.94 -6.59 13.29
C SER A 44 11.36 -7.13 13.40
N ALA A 45 11.85 -7.80 12.36
CA ALA A 45 13.21 -8.30 12.29
C ALA A 45 13.69 -8.31 10.85
N VAL A 46 14.87 -7.75 10.63
CA VAL A 46 15.49 -7.75 9.31
C VAL A 46 16.92 -8.21 9.44
N VAL A 47 17.27 -9.28 8.77
CA VAL A 47 18.62 -9.86 8.77
C VAL A 47 19.09 -9.95 7.32
N CYS A 48 20.25 -9.38 7.05
CA CYS A 48 20.80 -9.36 5.70
C CYS A 48 22.18 -10.04 5.66
N SER A 49 22.48 -10.73 4.56
CA SER A 49 23.81 -11.21 4.28
C SER A 49 24.74 -10.04 3.90
N THR A 50 26.04 -10.23 4.10
CA THR A 50 27.04 -9.25 3.67
C THR A 50 27.48 -9.56 2.23
N GLY A 51 27.73 -8.53 1.44
CA GLY A 51 28.22 -8.69 0.06
C GLY A 51 27.66 -7.65 -0.90
N ASN A 52 28.07 -7.76 -2.16
CA ASN A 52 27.68 -6.81 -3.20
C ASN A 52 26.20 -6.88 -3.59
N THR A 53 25.60 -8.05 -3.43
CA THR A 53 24.16 -8.23 -3.56
C THR A 53 23.65 -8.91 -2.29
N SER A 54 23.14 -8.10 -1.38
CA SER A 54 22.67 -8.62 -0.10
C SER A 54 21.31 -9.27 -0.24
N ASN A 55 21.17 -10.47 0.30
CA ASN A 55 19.89 -11.12 0.51
C ASN A 55 19.42 -10.81 1.92
N CYS A 56 18.19 -10.38 2.04
CA CYS A 56 17.59 -10.10 3.34
C CYS A 56 16.43 -11.03 3.64
N SER A 57 16.32 -11.35 4.92
CA SER A 57 15.14 -11.99 5.49
C SER A 57 14.39 -10.93 6.30
N VAL A 58 13.14 -10.69 5.95
CA VAL A 58 12.31 -9.67 6.59
C VAL A 58 11.12 -10.34 7.25
N THR A 59 10.93 -10.08 8.54
CA THR A 59 9.75 -10.49 9.28
C THR A 59 8.80 -9.32 9.38
N LEU A 60 7.60 -9.46 8.84
CA LEU A 60 6.56 -8.45 8.82
C LEU A 60 5.53 -8.77 9.89
N THR A 61 5.18 -7.77 10.67
CA THR A 61 4.16 -7.88 11.72
C THR A 61 3.12 -6.80 11.49
N ARG A 62 1.86 -7.15 11.63
CA ARG A 62 0.74 -6.26 11.42
C ARG A 62 -0.06 -6.07 12.71
N THR A 63 -0.56 -4.85 12.92
CA THR A 63 -1.50 -4.54 14.02
C THR A 63 -2.87 -5.18 13.79
N ALA A 64 -3.73 -5.13 14.83
CA ALA A 64 -5.01 -5.85 14.84
C ALA A 64 -6.08 -5.26 13.90
N ALA A 65 -5.89 -4.03 13.40
CA ALA A 65 -6.91 -3.33 12.64
C ALA A 65 -6.73 -3.49 11.12
N GLY A 66 -7.82 -3.34 10.39
CA GLY A 66 -7.84 -3.33 8.92
C GLY A 66 -8.21 -4.67 8.29
N GLY A 67 -8.48 -4.65 6.99
CA GLY A 67 -8.85 -5.80 6.19
C GLY A 67 -7.67 -6.52 5.52
N VAL A 68 -7.95 -7.22 4.45
CA VAL A 68 -6.94 -7.94 3.65
C VAL A 68 -6.10 -6.94 2.87
N ILE A 69 -4.77 -7.10 2.93
CA ILE A 69 -3.84 -6.33 2.11
C ILE A 69 -3.38 -7.14 0.89
N GLY A 70 -3.08 -6.47 -0.22
CA GLY A 70 -2.51 -7.11 -1.40
C GLY A 70 -1.06 -7.52 -1.23
N GLY A 71 -0.33 -6.82 -0.37
CA GLY A 71 1.06 -7.08 -0.07
C GLY A 71 1.77 -5.88 0.50
N VAL A 72 3.08 -5.89 0.44
CA VAL A 72 3.93 -4.81 0.93
C VAL A 72 4.98 -4.44 -0.10
N LYS A 73 5.35 -3.17 -0.12
CA LYS A 73 6.47 -2.63 -0.87
C LYS A 73 7.62 -2.36 0.08
N LEU A 74 8.81 -2.79 -0.28
CA LEU A 74 10.03 -2.61 0.50
C LEU A 74 11.05 -1.81 -0.29
N VAL A 75 11.66 -0.84 0.36
CA VAL A 75 12.77 -0.08 -0.21
C VAL A 75 13.94 -0.17 0.76
N PHE A 76 15.07 -0.67 0.29
CA PHE A 76 16.29 -0.84 1.09
C PHE A 76 17.26 0.30 0.79
N TYR A 77 17.89 0.81 1.84
CA TYR A 77 18.88 1.87 1.77
C TYR A 77 20.20 1.43 2.41
N ASN A 78 21.30 1.91 1.87
CA ASN A 78 22.61 1.72 2.49
C ASN A 78 22.94 2.84 3.50
N ASP A 79 24.12 2.75 4.13
CA ASP A 79 24.57 3.73 5.13
C ASP A 79 24.72 5.16 4.59
N THR A 80 25.06 5.29 3.32
CA THR A 80 25.29 6.60 2.71
C THR A 80 24.02 7.33 2.32
N GLY A 81 22.87 6.66 2.44
CA GLY A 81 21.56 7.24 2.13
C GLY A 81 21.31 7.52 0.65
N GLY A 82 22.30 7.29 -0.20
CA GLY A 82 22.22 7.59 -1.62
C GLY A 82 21.90 6.40 -2.51
N GLY A 83 22.04 5.19 -2.01
CA GLY A 83 21.79 4.00 -2.80
C GLY A 83 20.50 3.32 -2.40
N ASN A 84 19.58 3.16 -3.32
CA ASN A 84 18.44 2.28 -3.13
C ASN A 84 18.43 1.21 -4.22
N GLY A 85 17.98 0.03 -3.87
CA GLY A 85 17.87 -1.10 -4.80
C GLY A 85 16.56 -1.10 -5.59
N GLY A 86 15.83 0.02 -5.56
CA GLY A 86 14.49 0.09 -6.13
C GLY A 86 13.44 -0.50 -5.19
N VAL A 87 12.22 -0.51 -5.64
CA VAL A 87 11.08 -1.01 -4.86
C VAL A 87 10.97 -2.51 -5.04
N LYS A 88 10.95 -3.25 -3.93
CA LYS A 88 10.67 -4.69 -3.91
C LYS A 88 9.22 -4.91 -3.50
N SER A 89 8.50 -5.62 -4.31
CA SER A 89 7.07 -5.89 -4.09
C SER A 89 6.90 -7.33 -3.61
N LEU A 90 6.30 -7.50 -2.43
CA LEU A 90 5.95 -8.80 -1.88
C LEU A 90 4.44 -8.94 -1.89
N GLN A 91 3.93 -9.90 -2.65
CA GLN A 91 2.51 -10.22 -2.68
C GLN A 91 2.16 -11.17 -1.53
N VAL A 92 2.18 -10.64 -0.33
CA VAL A 92 1.93 -11.39 0.90
C VAL A 92 0.82 -10.72 1.69
N ASN A 93 -0.22 -11.47 2.02
CA ASN A 93 -1.22 -11.00 2.95
C ASN A 93 -0.75 -11.29 4.39
N VAL A 94 -0.36 -10.24 5.08
CA VAL A 94 -0.06 -10.32 6.51
C VAL A 94 -1.39 -10.14 7.24
N ALA A 95 -1.91 -11.22 7.81
CA ALA A 95 -3.16 -11.18 8.58
C ALA A 95 -2.98 -10.36 9.87
N PRO A 96 -4.05 -9.76 10.43
CA PRO A 96 -3.96 -9.04 11.69
C PRO A 96 -3.35 -9.88 12.81
N LEU A 97 -2.42 -9.32 13.56
CA LEU A 97 -1.71 -9.95 14.67
C LEU A 97 -0.85 -11.17 14.28
N VAL A 98 -0.55 -11.34 13.00
CA VAL A 98 0.29 -12.44 12.51
C VAL A 98 1.62 -11.87 12.03
N SER A 99 2.69 -12.61 12.27
CA SER A 99 4.01 -12.33 11.72
C SER A 99 4.30 -13.26 10.54
N VAL A 100 4.78 -12.70 9.45
CA VAL A 100 5.17 -13.44 8.25
C VAL A 100 6.63 -13.14 7.95
N THR A 101 7.44 -14.17 7.79
CA THR A 101 8.85 -14.04 7.42
C THR A 101 9.04 -14.40 5.95
N ASN A 102 9.62 -13.48 5.20
CA ASN A 102 10.04 -13.73 3.82
C ASN A 102 11.57 -13.76 3.76
N THR A 103 12.10 -14.85 3.26
CA THR A 103 13.54 -15.09 3.16
C THR A 103 14.02 -14.87 1.73
N SER A 104 15.31 -14.57 1.59
CA SER A 104 15.97 -14.45 0.28
C SER A 104 15.47 -13.31 -0.59
N ILE A 105 15.22 -12.17 0.01
CA ILE A 105 14.87 -10.96 -0.74
C ILE A 105 16.16 -10.34 -1.27
N LEU A 106 16.28 -10.28 -2.60
CA LEU A 106 17.40 -9.60 -3.25
C LEU A 106 17.20 -8.08 -3.16
N THR A 107 18.02 -7.41 -2.39
CA THR A 107 17.84 -5.97 -2.13
C THR A 107 18.37 -5.10 -3.28
N GLY A 108 19.33 -5.57 -4.03
CA GLY A 108 20.05 -4.76 -5.00
C GLY A 108 20.95 -3.68 -4.38
N VAL A 109 21.12 -3.71 -3.08
CA VAL A 109 21.91 -2.73 -2.30
C VAL A 109 23.03 -3.45 -1.58
N THR A 110 24.22 -2.85 -1.58
CA THR A 110 25.37 -3.35 -0.82
C THR A 110 25.26 -2.89 0.62
N ASN A 111 25.32 -3.83 1.55
CA ASN A 111 25.21 -3.57 3.00
C ASN A 111 24.03 -2.68 3.38
N PRO A 112 22.79 -3.13 3.16
CA PRO A 112 21.62 -2.33 3.50
C PRO A 112 21.54 -2.10 5.01
N LYS A 113 21.16 -0.89 5.43
CA LYS A 113 21.07 -0.49 6.84
C LYS A 113 19.65 -0.09 7.25
N LYS A 114 18.81 0.24 6.30
CA LYS A 114 17.43 0.64 6.55
C LYS A 114 16.51 0.03 5.52
N VAL A 115 15.29 -0.24 5.93
CA VAL A 115 14.22 -0.66 5.02
C VAL A 115 12.95 0.13 5.34
N ASP A 116 12.34 0.68 4.30
CA ASP A 116 11.02 1.29 4.38
C ASP A 116 9.97 0.27 3.95
N VAL A 117 8.92 0.14 4.75
CA VAL A 117 7.82 -0.79 4.51
C VAL A 117 6.54 -0.01 4.29
N THR A 118 5.89 -0.26 3.16
CA THR A 118 4.60 0.35 2.81
C THR A 118 3.65 -0.75 2.38
N ALA A 119 2.48 -0.80 3.00
CA ALA A 119 1.43 -1.73 2.58
C ALA A 119 0.69 -1.21 1.34
N PHE A 120 0.15 -2.11 0.55
CA PHE A 120 -0.73 -1.77 -0.55
C PHE A 120 -1.97 -2.65 -0.56
N LEU A 121 -3.06 -2.09 -1.09
CA LEU A 121 -4.31 -2.79 -1.29
C LEU A 121 -4.50 -3.10 -2.77
N LEU A 122 -5.19 -4.20 -3.06
CA LEU A 122 -5.64 -4.51 -4.42
C LEU A 122 -7.10 -4.09 -4.57
N VAL A 123 -7.35 -3.11 -5.43
CA VAL A 123 -8.69 -2.64 -5.76
C VAL A 123 -8.91 -2.88 -7.25
N ASP A 124 -9.85 -3.74 -7.58
CA ASP A 124 -10.15 -4.16 -8.97
C ASP A 124 -8.90 -4.64 -9.74
N GLY A 125 -8.00 -5.36 -9.05
CA GLY A 125 -6.76 -5.83 -9.63
C GLY A 125 -5.64 -4.79 -9.72
N LEU A 126 -5.90 -3.54 -9.33
CA LEU A 126 -4.91 -2.46 -9.32
C LEU A 126 -4.34 -2.25 -7.92
N GLU A 127 -3.02 -2.04 -7.86
CA GLU A 127 -2.34 -1.76 -6.60
C GLU A 127 -2.62 -0.32 -6.14
N GLN A 128 -3.11 -0.18 -4.92
CA GLN A 128 -3.29 1.11 -4.25
C GLN A 128 -2.34 1.19 -3.06
N ILE A 129 -1.29 1.99 -3.18
CA ILE A 129 -0.28 2.13 -2.13
C ILE A 129 -0.84 2.97 -1.01
N CYS A 130 -0.76 2.45 0.23
CA CYS A 130 -1.09 3.22 1.41
C CYS A 130 0.00 4.26 1.68
N GLY A 131 -0.40 5.46 2.06
CA GLY A 131 0.53 6.56 2.28
C GLY A 131 1.41 6.44 3.52
N GLN A 132 1.14 5.46 4.39
CA GLN A 132 1.90 5.25 5.62
C GLN A 132 3.10 4.35 5.36
N THR A 133 4.29 4.88 5.63
CA THR A 133 5.55 4.16 5.50
C THR A 133 6.17 4.01 6.90
N THR A 134 6.56 2.78 7.24
CA THR A 134 7.31 2.50 8.47
C THR A 134 8.76 2.19 8.10
N GLN A 135 9.69 2.69 8.90
CA GLN A 135 11.11 2.47 8.71
C GLN A 135 11.66 1.53 9.77
N ALA A 136 12.45 0.57 9.34
CA ALA A 136 13.14 -0.37 10.24
C ALA A 136 14.65 -0.31 10.00
N GLY A 137 15.42 -0.36 11.10
CA GLY A 137 16.87 -0.52 11.04
C GLY A 137 17.25 -1.97 10.78
N ILE A 138 18.34 -2.17 10.07
CA ILE A 138 18.91 -3.49 9.80
C ILE A 138 20.13 -3.68 10.69
N ALA A 139 20.13 -4.78 11.42
CA ALA A 139 21.24 -5.12 12.30
C ALA A 139 22.50 -5.56 11.53
#